data_87fa27d6a14150fe4fc4d211b7e29e83
#
_entry.id   87fa27d6a14150fe4fc4d211b7e29e83
#
_cell.length_a   1.000
_cell.length_b   1.000
_cell.length_c   1.000
_cell.angle_alpha   90.00
_cell.angle_beta   90.00
_cell.angle_gamma   90.00
#
_symmetry.space_group_name_H-M   'P 1'
#
loop_
_entity.id
_entity.type
_entity.pdbx_description
1 polymer ?
#
loop_
_entity_poly.entity_id
_entity_poly.type
_entity_poly.pdbx_seq_one_letter_code
_entity_poly.pdbx_strand_id
1 'polypeptide(L)'
;KNSKGMKPIFNDEQLKRASLILESPLAKLSELYSNEIKDLAVVWCYYSGRIEGNTYTYVETEALLKDDITSEKKYEDAKMLKNLYNTFISELEYINKGKNQEVIDERTLFRVHQAISTGLVSDEESGYLRTRGVRISGTAYIPPKNLNDIRAKLNEILYQQEQYTN
;
A
#
# COMPACT_ATOMS: atom_id res chain seq x y z
N LYS A 1 1.58 -27.94 -24.93
CA LYS A 1 2.37 -26.76 -24.52
C LYS A 1 2.48 -26.82 -23.01
N ASN A 2 3.64 -27.22 -22.50
CA ASN A 2 3.89 -27.35 -21.07
C ASN A 2 3.79 -25.98 -20.41
N SER A 3 2.74 -25.73 -19.66
CA SER A 3 2.73 -24.69 -18.65
C SER A 3 3.73 -25.16 -17.57
N LYS A 4 4.93 -24.62 -17.58
CA LYS A 4 5.81 -24.70 -16.41
C LYS A 4 5.02 -24.05 -15.28
N GLY A 5 4.43 -24.87 -14.40
CA GLY A 5 3.72 -24.39 -13.22
C GLY A 5 4.61 -23.44 -12.46
N MET A 6 4.12 -22.21 -12.24
CA MET A 6 4.82 -21.28 -11.36
C MET A 6 4.98 -21.91 -10.00
N LYS A 7 6.18 -21.81 -9.42
CA LYS A 7 6.39 -22.28 -8.04
C LYS A 7 5.46 -21.49 -7.12
N PRO A 8 4.77 -22.18 -6.18
CA PRO A 8 3.96 -21.47 -5.19
C PRO A 8 4.84 -20.49 -4.41
N ILE A 9 4.31 -19.30 -4.11
CA ILE A 9 5.03 -18.27 -3.33
C ILE A 9 5.25 -18.80 -1.90
N PHE A 10 4.24 -19.50 -1.35
CA PHE A 10 4.25 -19.98 0.02
C PHE A 10 4.38 -21.52 0.06
N ASN A 11 5.11 -22.02 1.04
CA ASN A 11 5.14 -23.44 1.33
C ASN A 11 3.89 -23.87 2.12
N ASP A 12 3.69 -25.19 2.32
CA ASP A 12 2.50 -25.74 2.97
C ASP A 12 2.32 -25.26 4.41
N GLU A 13 3.40 -25.08 5.16
CA GLU A 13 3.35 -24.55 6.52
C GLU A 13 2.89 -23.10 6.54
N GLN A 14 3.40 -22.28 5.62
CA GLN A 14 2.99 -20.89 5.49
C GLN A 14 1.52 -20.77 5.07
N LEU A 15 1.04 -21.63 4.15
CA LEU A 15 -0.37 -21.67 3.74
C LEU A 15 -1.28 -22.07 4.90
N LYS A 16 -0.86 -23.03 5.71
CA LYS A 16 -1.60 -23.42 6.91
C LYS A 16 -1.71 -22.28 7.93
N ARG A 17 -0.61 -21.56 8.14
CA ARG A 17 -0.61 -20.37 9.02
C ARG A 17 -1.49 -19.25 8.46
N ALA A 18 -1.45 -19.01 7.15
CA ALA A 18 -2.31 -18.02 6.51
C ALA A 18 -3.79 -18.35 6.68
N SER A 19 -4.18 -19.62 6.51
CA SER A 19 -5.56 -20.07 6.74
C SER A 19 -6.02 -19.80 8.17
N LEU A 20 -5.19 -20.09 9.17
CA LEU A 20 -5.51 -19.79 10.57
C LEU A 20 -5.70 -18.29 10.84
N ILE A 21 -4.89 -17.45 10.19
CA ILE A 21 -5.04 -15.99 10.28
C ILE A 21 -6.37 -15.55 9.67
N LEU A 22 -6.71 -16.04 8.48
CA LEU A 22 -7.94 -15.68 7.77
C LEU A 22 -9.21 -16.15 8.48
N GLU A 23 -9.14 -17.23 9.24
CA GLU A 23 -10.24 -17.73 10.07
C GLU A 23 -10.45 -16.90 11.35
N SER A 24 -9.48 -16.08 11.73
CA SER A 24 -9.59 -15.21 12.91
C SER A 24 -10.67 -14.16 12.71
N PRO A 25 -11.52 -13.88 13.72
CA PRO A 25 -12.47 -12.76 13.66
C PRO A 25 -11.79 -11.41 13.42
N LEU A 26 -10.55 -11.24 13.88
CA LEU A 26 -9.77 -10.01 13.69
C LEU A 26 -9.33 -9.79 12.23
N ALA A 27 -9.34 -10.82 11.39
CA ALA A 27 -9.06 -10.70 9.97
C ALA A 27 -10.26 -10.19 9.15
N LYS A 28 -11.44 -10.18 9.74
CA LYS A 28 -12.67 -9.71 9.08
C LYS A 28 -12.88 -8.24 9.35
N LEU A 29 -12.28 -7.39 8.53
CA LEU A 29 -12.31 -5.93 8.69
C LEU A 29 -13.74 -5.36 8.72
N SER A 30 -14.68 -6.00 8.02
CA SER A 30 -16.10 -5.59 7.99
C SER A 30 -16.82 -5.79 9.32
N GLU A 31 -16.30 -6.62 10.21
CA GLU A 31 -16.87 -6.92 11.53
C GLU A 31 -16.28 -6.05 12.65
N LEU A 32 -15.27 -5.23 12.35
CA LEU A 32 -14.64 -4.35 13.32
C LEU A 32 -15.50 -3.13 13.63
N TYR A 33 -15.51 -2.71 14.89
CA TYR A 33 -16.10 -1.45 15.30
C TYR A 33 -15.28 -0.25 14.82
N SER A 34 -15.92 0.92 14.75
CA SER A 34 -15.29 2.14 14.27
C SER A 34 -14.01 2.52 15.03
N ASN A 35 -13.98 2.35 16.35
CA ASN A 35 -12.78 2.59 17.17
C ASN A 35 -11.66 1.57 16.90
N GLU A 36 -12.00 0.31 16.65
CA GLU A 36 -11.03 -0.73 16.30
C GLU A 36 -10.39 -0.46 14.93
N ILE A 37 -11.19 -0.01 13.97
CA ILE A 37 -10.71 0.42 12.65
C ILE A 37 -9.72 1.59 12.77
N LYS A 38 -10.05 2.59 13.61
CA LYS A 38 -9.15 3.73 13.86
C LYS A 38 -7.85 3.29 14.50
N ASP A 39 -7.89 2.39 15.49
CA ASP A 39 -6.70 1.85 16.13
C ASP A 39 -5.82 1.10 15.14
N LEU A 40 -6.42 0.26 14.30
CA LEU A 40 -5.72 -0.46 13.24
C LEU A 40 -5.09 0.51 12.22
N ALA A 41 -5.84 1.55 11.83
CA ALA A 41 -5.36 2.57 10.90
C ALA A 41 -4.13 3.32 11.47
N VAL A 42 -4.13 3.66 12.75
CA VAL A 42 -2.97 4.30 13.40
C VAL A 42 -1.74 3.41 13.34
N VAL A 43 -1.87 2.13 13.67
CA VAL A 43 -0.77 1.15 13.60
C VAL A 43 -0.22 1.04 12.19
N TRP A 44 -1.10 0.87 11.21
CA TRP A 44 -0.73 0.74 9.81
C TRP A 44 -0.03 2.01 9.28
N CYS A 45 -0.56 3.19 9.57
CA CYS A 45 0.03 4.46 9.17
C CYS A 45 1.39 4.69 9.81
N TYR A 46 1.54 4.38 11.09
CA TYR A 46 2.82 4.52 11.79
C TYR A 46 3.92 3.67 11.14
N TYR A 47 3.68 2.38 10.96
CA TYR A 47 4.69 1.48 10.38
C TYR A 47 4.95 1.79 8.91
N SER A 48 3.93 2.08 8.11
CA SER A 48 4.09 2.48 6.71
C SER A 48 4.89 3.78 6.59
N GLY A 49 4.58 4.77 7.43
CA GLY A 49 5.31 6.03 7.47
C GLY A 49 6.77 5.84 7.88
N ARG A 50 7.07 4.97 8.83
CA ARG A 50 8.46 4.67 9.25
C ARG A 50 9.28 4.07 8.12
N ILE A 51 8.71 3.21 7.30
CA ILE A 51 9.39 2.68 6.10
C ILE A 51 9.81 3.82 5.16
N GLU A 52 9.00 4.85 5.05
CA GLU A 52 9.26 6.05 4.21
C GLU A 52 10.06 7.14 4.94
N GLY A 53 10.59 6.87 6.11
CA GLY A 53 11.41 7.81 6.86
C GLY A 53 10.65 8.88 7.66
N ASN A 54 9.34 8.69 7.89
CA ASN A 54 8.54 9.58 8.71
C ASN A 54 9.08 9.65 10.15
N THR A 55 9.14 10.84 10.71
CA THR A 55 9.75 11.10 12.03
C THR A 55 8.77 11.08 13.19
N TYR A 56 7.45 10.96 12.94
CA TYR A 56 6.44 10.87 13.99
C TYR A 56 6.64 9.60 14.82
N THR A 57 6.57 9.74 16.12
CA THR A 57 6.47 8.59 17.04
C THR A 57 5.08 7.98 16.98
N TYR A 58 4.90 6.80 17.58
CA TYR A 58 3.57 6.17 17.62
C TYR A 58 2.55 7.05 18.35
N VAL A 59 2.93 7.63 19.49
CA VAL A 59 2.05 8.52 20.29
C VAL A 59 1.69 9.78 19.49
N GLU A 60 2.65 10.37 18.81
CA GLU A 60 2.42 11.55 17.96
C GLU A 60 1.53 11.21 16.76
N THR A 61 1.71 10.05 16.16
CA THR A 61 0.84 9.56 15.07
C THR A 61 -0.60 9.38 15.55
N GLU A 62 -0.78 8.76 16.70
CA GLU A 62 -2.11 8.58 17.30
C GLU A 62 -2.79 9.92 17.59
N ALA A 63 -2.08 10.87 18.19
CA ALA A 63 -2.58 12.21 18.47
C ALA A 63 -2.97 12.96 17.18
N LEU A 64 -2.16 12.83 16.13
CA LEU A 64 -2.45 13.45 14.84
C LEU A 64 -3.71 12.88 14.19
N LEU A 65 -3.82 11.55 14.13
CA LEU A 65 -4.89 10.88 13.38
C LEU A 65 -6.22 10.82 14.13
N LYS A 66 -6.20 10.76 15.46
CA LYS A 66 -7.39 10.72 16.28
C LYS A 66 -7.89 12.10 16.71
N ASP A 67 -6.96 13.01 17.04
CA ASP A 67 -7.28 14.30 17.67
C ASP A 67 -6.84 15.52 16.84
N ASP A 68 -6.29 15.29 15.65
CA ASP A 68 -5.74 16.34 14.76
C ASP A 68 -4.68 17.22 15.42
N ILE A 69 -3.89 16.65 16.32
CA ILE A 69 -2.81 17.34 17.01
C ILE A 69 -1.50 17.12 16.24
N THR A 70 -0.93 18.20 15.70
CA THR A 70 0.35 18.17 15.02
C THR A 70 1.51 18.32 16.01
N SER A 71 2.64 17.65 15.71
CA SER A 71 3.89 17.82 16.41
C SER A 71 4.77 18.89 15.76
N GLU A 72 5.77 19.39 16.49
CA GLU A 72 6.80 20.30 15.96
C GLU A 72 7.78 19.56 15.04
N LYS A 73 7.25 19.03 13.93
CA LYS A 73 7.98 18.27 12.91
C LYS A 73 7.61 18.78 11.53
N LYS A 74 8.23 18.24 10.49
CA LYS A 74 7.98 18.66 9.11
C LYS A 74 6.50 18.51 8.74
N TYR A 75 5.97 19.49 8.05
CA TYR A 75 4.60 19.45 7.51
C TYR A 75 4.36 18.21 6.65
N GLU A 76 5.35 17.84 5.84
CA GLU A 76 5.29 16.67 4.96
C GLU A 76 5.10 15.36 5.73
N ASP A 77 5.66 15.26 6.93
CA ASP A 77 5.49 14.06 7.76
C ASP A 77 4.05 13.91 8.25
N ALA A 78 3.43 14.99 8.71
CA ALA A 78 2.01 15.00 9.07
C ALA A 78 1.12 14.73 7.85
N LYS A 79 1.44 15.36 6.72
CA LYS A 79 0.70 15.17 5.46
C LYS A 79 0.75 13.74 4.97
N MET A 80 1.91 13.09 5.03
CA MET A 80 2.07 11.67 4.69
C MET A 80 1.15 10.79 5.54
N LEU A 81 1.15 10.96 6.85
CA LEU A 81 0.32 10.17 7.74
C LEU A 81 -1.17 10.37 7.49
N LYS A 82 -1.61 11.60 7.27
CA LYS A 82 -3.00 11.92 6.92
C LYS A 82 -3.41 11.31 5.59
N ASN A 83 -2.56 11.37 4.57
CA ASN A 83 -2.82 10.73 3.29
C ASN A 83 -2.95 9.21 3.42
N LEU A 84 -2.06 8.58 4.16
CA LEU A 84 -2.12 7.13 4.44
C LEU A 84 -3.41 6.77 5.18
N TYR A 85 -3.78 7.52 6.20
CA TYR A 85 -4.99 7.30 6.98
C TYR A 85 -6.25 7.41 6.12
N ASN A 86 -6.39 8.48 5.36
CA ASN A 86 -7.54 8.69 4.50
C ASN A 86 -7.65 7.62 3.42
N THR A 87 -6.52 7.19 2.87
CA THR A 87 -6.48 6.10 1.88
C THR A 87 -6.91 4.78 2.51
N PHE A 88 -6.41 4.44 3.70
CA PHE A 88 -6.79 3.23 4.41
C PHE A 88 -8.29 3.18 4.68
N ILE A 89 -8.88 4.24 5.22
CA ILE A 89 -10.31 4.32 5.50
C ILE A 89 -11.14 4.21 4.20
N SER A 90 -10.71 4.91 3.15
CA SER A 90 -11.39 4.90 1.84
C SER A 90 -11.39 3.50 1.21
N GLU A 91 -10.28 2.78 1.29
CA GLU A 91 -10.17 1.41 0.77
C GLU A 91 -11.02 0.43 1.57
N LEU A 92 -11.10 0.58 2.88
CA LEU A 92 -11.99 -0.22 3.72
C LEU A 92 -13.47 -0.02 3.35
N GLU A 93 -13.88 1.22 3.12
CA GLU A 93 -15.25 1.52 2.67
C GLU A 93 -15.54 0.87 1.31
N TYR A 94 -14.56 0.86 0.42
CA TYR A 94 -14.66 0.20 -0.88
C TYR A 94 -14.89 -1.30 -0.76
N ILE A 95 -14.11 -1.95 0.11
CA ILE A 95 -14.24 -3.38 0.41
C ILE A 95 -15.60 -3.69 1.04
N ASN A 96 -16.01 -2.90 2.04
CA ASN A 96 -17.25 -3.11 2.77
C ASN A 96 -18.51 -2.90 1.91
N LYS A 97 -18.41 -2.05 0.89
CA LYS A 97 -19.50 -1.86 -0.10
C LYS A 97 -19.51 -2.92 -1.21
N GLY A 98 -18.66 -3.93 -1.12
CA GLY A 98 -18.53 -4.97 -2.15
C GLY A 98 -18.00 -4.45 -3.49
N LYS A 99 -17.33 -3.31 -3.49
CA LYS A 99 -16.77 -2.67 -4.69
C LYS A 99 -15.30 -3.00 -4.91
N ASN A 100 -14.72 -3.81 -4.03
CA ASN A 100 -13.36 -4.30 -4.20
C ASN A 100 -13.29 -5.17 -5.45
N GLN A 101 -12.23 -5.01 -6.20
CA GLN A 101 -11.94 -5.88 -7.32
C GLN A 101 -11.13 -7.08 -6.84
N GLU A 102 -11.41 -8.24 -7.43
CA GLU A 102 -10.68 -9.49 -7.12
C GLU A 102 -9.23 -9.41 -7.58
N VAL A 103 -8.96 -8.62 -8.62
CA VAL A 103 -7.64 -8.45 -9.22
C VAL A 103 -7.17 -7.01 -9.11
N ILE A 104 -5.95 -6.81 -8.64
CA ILE A 104 -5.29 -5.52 -8.62
C ILE A 104 -4.84 -5.19 -10.05
N ASP A 105 -5.33 -4.10 -10.60
CA ASP A 105 -4.98 -3.60 -11.93
C ASP A 105 -4.21 -2.27 -11.87
N GLU A 106 -3.83 -1.75 -13.04
CA GLU A 106 -3.14 -0.49 -13.20
C GLU A 106 -3.93 0.68 -12.59
N ARG A 107 -5.24 0.71 -12.76
CA ARG A 107 -6.11 1.76 -12.22
C ARG A 107 -6.07 1.81 -10.70
N THR A 108 -6.12 0.66 -10.06
CA THR A 108 -6.03 0.55 -8.59
C THR A 108 -4.70 1.11 -8.10
N LEU A 109 -3.59 0.73 -8.73
CA LEU A 109 -2.27 1.22 -8.36
C LEU A 109 -2.15 2.74 -8.51
N PHE A 110 -2.61 3.30 -9.61
CA PHE A 110 -2.52 4.74 -9.87
C PHE A 110 -3.43 5.54 -8.94
N ARG A 111 -4.63 5.05 -8.68
CA ARG A 111 -5.56 5.68 -7.74
C ARG A 111 -5.00 5.71 -6.33
N VAL A 112 -4.47 4.61 -5.84
CA VAL A 112 -3.87 4.53 -4.50
C VAL A 112 -2.62 5.38 -4.42
N HIS A 113 -1.74 5.33 -5.43
CA HIS A 113 -0.55 6.19 -5.48
C HIS A 113 -0.91 7.66 -5.45
N GLN A 114 -1.90 8.09 -6.22
CA GLN A 114 -2.39 9.47 -6.19
C GLN A 114 -2.87 9.88 -4.79
N ALA A 115 -3.66 9.03 -4.15
CA ALA A 115 -4.19 9.31 -2.81
C ALA A 115 -3.09 9.46 -1.75
N ILE A 116 -2.08 8.58 -1.75
CA ILE A 116 -1.00 8.63 -0.77
C ILE A 116 0.06 9.69 -1.06
N SER A 117 0.21 10.13 -2.30
CA SER A 117 1.26 11.06 -2.73
C SER A 117 0.78 12.50 -2.92
N THR A 118 -0.52 12.77 -2.84
CA THR A 118 -1.09 14.12 -3.01
C THR A 118 -0.47 15.13 -2.05
N GLY A 119 0.05 16.22 -2.60
CA GLY A 119 0.72 17.27 -1.83
C GLY A 119 2.14 16.94 -1.36
N LEU A 120 2.66 15.74 -1.68
CA LEU A 120 4.03 15.31 -1.36
C LEU A 120 4.93 15.26 -2.60
N VAL A 121 4.35 15.07 -3.76
CA VAL A 121 5.01 15.14 -5.07
C VAL A 121 4.23 16.09 -5.97
N SER A 122 4.77 16.44 -7.14
CA SER A 122 4.05 17.28 -8.10
C SER A 122 2.78 16.60 -8.62
N ASP A 123 1.79 17.38 -9.04
CA ASP A 123 0.52 16.85 -9.57
C ASP A 123 0.75 15.99 -10.83
N GLU A 124 1.77 16.28 -11.61
CA GLU A 124 2.17 15.52 -12.80
C GLU A 124 2.77 14.14 -12.46
N GLU A 125 3.29 13.99 -11.24
CA GLU A 125 3.89 12.73 -10.76
C GLU A 125 2.91 11.89 -9.94
N SER A 126 1.92 12.53 -9.32
CA SER A 126 0.98 11.87 -8.42
C SER A 126 -0.03 11.00 -9.19
N GLY A 127 0.06 9.70 -9.05
CA GLY A 127 -0.80 8.72 -9.74
C GLY A 127 -0.39 8.42 -11.18
N TYR A 128 0.86 8.73 -11.56
CA TYR A 128 1.39 8.48 -12.90
C TYR A 128 2.71 7.71 -12.85
N LEU A 129 3.00 6.99 -13.91
CA LEU A 129 4.33 6.43 -14.10
C LEU A 129 5.34 7.56 -14.31
N ARG A 130 6.53 7.42 -13.73
CA ARG A 130 7.62 8.36 -13.99
C ARG A 130 8.06 8.33 -15.46
N THR A 131 8.57 9.44 -15.94
CA THR A 131 9.05 9.59 -17.32
C THR A 131 10.57 9.70 -17.41
N ARG A 132 11.27 9.62 -16.27
CA ARG A 132 12.73 9.74 -16.19
C ARG A 132 13.35 8.57 -15.42
N GLY A 133 14.64 8.34 -15.64
CA GLY A 133 15.40 7.34 -14.90
C GLY A 133 15.52 7.69 -13.41
N VAL A 134 15.60 6.66 -12.59
CA VAL A 134 15.91 6.75 -11.17
C VAL A 134 17.03 5.78 -10.82
N ARG A 135 17.69 6.02 -9.70
CA ARG A 135 18.68 5.12 -9.12
C ARG A 135 18.26 4.74 -7.71
N ILE A 136 18.54 3.50 -7.33
CA ILE A 136 18.33 3.02 -5.97
C ILE A 136 19.71 2.93 -5.31
N SER A 137 19.94 3.75 -4.27
CA SER A 137 21.19 3.76 -3.55
C SER A 137 21.48 2.40 -2.89
N GLY A 138 22.77 2.01 -2.91
CA GLY A 138 23.21 0.77 -2.26
C GLY A 138 22.93 -0.52 -3.04
N THR A 139 22.51 -0.42 -4.31
CA THR A 139 22.28 -1.58 -5.17
C THR A 139 22.89 -1.39 -6.56
N ALA A 140 23.29 -2.49 -7.19
CA ALA A 140 23.71 -2.51 -8.59
C ALA A 140 22.52 -2.57 -9.57
N TYR A 141 21.31 -2.76 -9.08
CA TYR A 141 20.12 -2.81 -9.92
C TYR A 141 19.84 -1.47 -10.58
N ILE A 142 19.62 -1.51 -11.89
CA ILE A 142 19.28 -0.32 -12.68
C ILE A 142 17.81 -0.44 -13.09
N PRO A 143 16.91 0.37 -12.52
CA PRO A 143 15.50 0.39 -12.92
C PRO A 143 15.34 0.81 -14.39
N PRO A 144 14.23 0.40 -15.06
CA PRO A 144 13.89 0.89 -16.39
C PRO A 144 13.88 2.42 -16.44
N LYS A 145 14.37 3.01 -17.54
CA LYS A 145 14.57 4.47 -17.64
C LYS A 145 13.47 5.18 -18.42
N ASN A 146 12.97 4.58 -19.49
CA ASN A 146 11.97 5.21 -20.34
C ASN A 146 10.55 4.69 -20.02
N LEU A 147 9.55 5.49 -20.36
CA LEU A 147 8.15 5.20 -20.05
C LEU A 147 7.67 3.86 -20.64
N ASN A 148 8.09 3.51 -21.84
CA ASN A 148 7.66 2.27 -22.48
C ASN A 148 8.20 1.03 -21.74
N ASP A 149 9.44 1.05 -21.30
CA ASP A 149 10.06 -0.04 -20.53
C ASP A 149 9.46 -0.14 -19.12
N ILE A 150 9.18 1.00 -18.50
CA ILE A 150 8.52 1.06 -17.18
C ILE A 150 7.12 0.46 -17.28
N ARG A 151 6.34 0.85 -18.29
CA ARG A 151 4.99 0.31 -18.53
C ARG A 151 5.02 -1.18 -18.84
N ALA A 152 5.94 -1.62 -19.67
CA ALA A 152 6.12 -3.04 -19.99
C ALA A 152 6.43 -3.86 -18.74
N LYS A 153 7.28 -3.35 -17.86
CA LYS A 153 7.62 -4.01 -16.59
C LYS A 153 6.44 -4.06 -15.62
N LEU A 154 5.67 -2.98 -15.53
CA LEU A 154 4.45 -2.96 -14.72
C LEU A 154 3.43 -3.99 -15.22
N ASN A 155 3.19 -4.04 -16.53
CA ASN A 155 2.27 -5.01 -17.12
C ASN A 155 2.71 -6.45 -16.89
N GLU A 156 4.01 -6.72 -16.96
CA GLU A 156 4.58 -8.04 -16.63
C GLU A 156 4.30 -8.42 -15.16
N ILE A 157 4.52 -7.50 -14.23
CA ILE A 157 4.27 -7.73 -12.79
C ILE A 157 2.79 -7.99 -12.53
N LEU A 158 1.90 -7.19 -13.11
CA LEU A 158 0.45 -7.35 -12.96
C LEU A 158 -0.04 -8.66 -13.57
N TYR A 159 0.51 -9.06 -14.71
CA TYR A 159 0.21 -10.36 -15.32
C TYR A 159 0.68 -11.51 -14.45
N GLN A 160 1.88 -11.45 -13.90
CA GLN A 160 2.41 -12.48 -13.00
C GLN A 160 1.55 -12.60 -11.74
N GLN A 161 1.11 -11.48 -11.17
CA GLN A 161 0.26 -11.47 -9.98
C GLN A 161 -1.06 -12.22 -10.21
N GLU A 162 -1.67 -12.10 -11.38
CA GLU A 162 -2.89 -12.83 -11.75
C GLU A 162 -2.69 -14.34 -11.84
N GLN A 163 -1.47 -14.82 -12.02
CA GLN A 163 -1.15 -16.25 -12.12
C GLN A 163 -1.00 -16.93 -10.75
N TYR A 164 -0.91 -16.16 -9.67
CA TYR A 164 -0.83 -16.70 -8.32
C TYR A 164 -2.23 -16.95 -7.77
N THR A 165 -2.50 -18.18 -7.36
CA THR A 165 -3.81 -18.63 -6.90
C THR A 165 -3.87 -18.93 -5.39
N ASN A 166 -2.80 -18.69 -4.68
CA ASN A 166 -2.73 -18.96 -3.24
C ASN A 166 -2.31 -17.74 -2.40
#